data_0b6edc9d3c3e68f75b7428fa9c7a37d2
#
_entry.id   0b6edc9d3c3e68f75b7428fa9c7a37d2
#
_cell.length_a   1.000
_cell.length_b   1.000
_cell.length_c   1.000
_cell.angle_alpha   90.00
_cell.angle_beta   90.00
_cell.angle_gamma   90.00
#
_symmetry.space_group_name_H-M   'P 1'
#
loop_
_entity.id
_entity.type
_entity.pdbx_description
1 polymer ?
#
loop_
_entity_poly.entity_id
_entity_poly.type
_entity_poly.pdbx_seq_one_letter_code
_entity_poly.pdbx_strand_id
1 'polypeptide(L)'
;MAFIFPIWWWYLPAMLKGYIDRVWNNGFAYGSNQLHHEHVLWIGLAGVSEEQMKKRNYDEKITHLLNVGIADYCGVSNSKVEFLYETLGSNSNHYEMLLNQAHLLGLNYAKKQQS
;
A
#
# COMPACT_ATOMS: atom_id res chain seq x y z
N MET A 1 4.55 -6.44 -7.56
CA MET A 1 4.26 -5.01 -7.79
C MET A 1 4.22 -4.29 -6.45
N ALA A 2 4.78 -3.10 -6.37
CA ALA A 2 4.78 -2.31 -5.14
C ALA A 2 4.35 -0.88 -5.44
N PHE A 3 3.48 -0.34 -4.58
CA PHE A 3 3.04 1.06 -4.64
C PHE A 3 3.46 1.76 -3.36
N ILE A 4 4.12 2.92 -3.51
CA ILE A 4 4.52 3.77 -2.39
C ILE A 4 3.83 5.11 -2.60
N PHE A 5 3.02 5.52 -1.63
CA PHE A 5 2.15 6.69 -1.82
C PHE A 5 1.88 7.41 -0.50
N PRO A 6 1.68 8.73 -0.52
CA PRO A 6 1.19 9.45 0.65
C PRO A 6 -0.29 9.12 0.86
N ILE A 7 -0.70 9.01 2.13
CA ILE A 7 -2.10 8.84 2.48
C ILE A 7 -2.74 10.22 2.53
N TRP A 8 -3.63 10.49 1.58
CA TRP A 8 -4.40 11.72 1.50
C TRP A 8 -5.87 11.38 1.71
N TRP A 9 -6.48 12.06 2.68
CA TRP A 9 -7.88 11.81 3.03
C TRP A 9 -8.14 10.33 3.34
N TRP A 10 -7.18 9.72 4.06
CA TRP A 10 -7.27 8.34 4.56
C TRP A 10 -7.34 7.28 3.47
N TYR A 11 -6.85 7.61 2.27
CA TYR A 11 -6.86 6.67 1.16
C TYR A 11 -5.77 7.01 0.13
N LEU A 12 -5.91 6.47 -1.08
CA LEU A 12 -4.97 6.68 -2.18
C LEU A 12 -5.04 8.13 -2.69
N PRO A 13 -3.91 8.72 -3.06
CA PRO A 13 -3.94 10.02 -3.74
C PRO A 13 -4.59 9.89 -5.12
N ALA A 14 -5.15 11.00 -5.62
CA ALA A 14 -5.90 11.01 -6.87
C ALA A 14 -5.10 10.44 -8.05
N MET A 15 -3.81 10.71 -8.13
CA MET A 15 -2.96 10.21 -9.20
C MET A 15 -2.92 8.67 -9.22
N LEU A 16 -2.73 8.04 -8.07
CA LEU A 16 -2.68 6.59 -7.96
C LEU A 16 -4.08 5.98 -8.15
N LYS A 17 -5.10 6.57 -7.54
CA LYS A 17 -6.47 6.10 -7.70
C LYS A 17 -6.91 6.21 -9.16
N GLY A 18 -6.53 7.30 -9.83
CA GLY A 18 -6.81 7.49 -11.26
C GLY A 18 -6.11 6.46 -12.14
N TYR A 19 -4.88 6.06 -11.78
CA TYR A 19 -4.18 4.99 -12.47
C TYR A 19 -4.99 3.68 -12.38
N ILE A 20 -5.42 3.32 -11.18
CA ILE A 20 -6.22 2.10 -10.96
C ILE A 20 -7.56 2.20 -11.71
N ASP A 21 -8.24 3.33 -11.61
CA ASP A 21 -9.54 3.53 -12.26
C ASP A 21 -9.47 3.42 -13.80
N ARG A 22 -8.35 3.86 -14.38
CA ARG A 22 -8.21 3.92 -15.84
C ARG A 22 -7.52 2.70 -16.44
N VAL A 23 -6.63 2.08 -15.70
CA VAL A 23 -5.79 0.98 -16.21
C VAL A 23 -6.31 -0.37 -15.76
N TRP A 24 -6.73 -0.50 -14.50
CA TRP A 24 -7.23 -1.77 -13.96
C TRP A 24 -8.71 -1.94 -14.29
N ASN A 25 -8.99 -2.18 -15.56
CA ASN A 25 -10.34 -2.24 -16.10
C ASN A 25 -10.85 -3.67 -16.24
N ASN A 26 -12.17 -3.78 -16.47
CA ASN A 26 -12.82 -5.02 -16.84
C ASN A 26 -12.17 -5.60 -18.11
N GLY A 27 -11.84 -6.88 -18.08
CA GLY A 27 -11.17 -7.55 -19.19
C GLY A 27 -9.64 -7.44 -19.16
N PHE A 28 -9.08 -6.57 -18.30
CA PHE A 28 -7.64 -6.45 -18.11
C PHE A 28 -7.22 -6.88 -16.71
N ALA A 29 -7.85 -6.31 -15.69
CA ALA A 29 -7.51 -6.60 -14.29
C ALA A 29 -8.53 -7.49 -13.59
N TYR A 30 -9.76 -7.47 -14.04
CA TYR A 30 -10.83 -8.31 -13.49
C TYR A 30 -11.82 -8.71 -14.59
N GLY A 31 -12.79 -9.54 -14.27
CA GLY A 31 -13.75 -10.06 -15.25
C GLY A 31 -13.18 -11.27 -16.00
N SER A 32 -13.04 -11.15 -17.33
CA SER A 32 -12.53 -12.24 -18.18
C SER A 32 -11.03 -12.51 -18.01
N ASN A 33 -10.28 -11.50 -17.55
CA ASN A 33 -8.86 -11.63 -17.25
C ASN A 33 -8.58 -11.09 -15.87
N GLN A 34 -7.44 -11.50 -15.30
CA GLN A 34 -6.96 -11.03 -14.00
C GLN A 34 -5.52 -10.56 -14.15
N LEU A 35 -5.05 -9.79 -13.16
CA LEU A 35 -3.66 -9.36 -13.13
C LEU A 35 -2.74 -10.57 -12.97
N HIS A 36 -1.61 -10.55 -13.67
CA HIS A 36 -0.63 -11.64 -13.62
C HIS A 36 0.44 -11.43 -12.54
N HIS A 37 0.16 -10.59 -11.56
CA HIS A 37 1.05 -10.38 -10.42
C HIS A 37 0.66 -11.28 -9.26
N GLU A 38 1.63 -11.98 -8.70
CA GLU A 38 1.40 -12.86 -7.56
C GLU A 38 1.39 -12.10 -6.24
N HIS A 39 2.11 -10.99 -6.19
CA HIS A 39 2.28 -10.21 -4.97
C HIS A 39 2.10 -8.73 -5.23
N VAL A 40 1.42 -8.05 -4.30
CA VAL A 40 1.32 -6.59 -4.28
C VAL A 40 1.67 -6.10 -2.89
N LEU A 41 2.54 -5.10 -2.82
CA LEU A 41 2.89 -4.41 -1.58
C LEU A 41 2.45 -2.96 -1.67
N TRP A 42 1.66 -2.53 -0.71
CA TRP A 42 1.20 -1.15 -0.60
C TRP A 42 1.90 -0.52 0.60
N ILE A 43 2.67 0.55 0.37
CA ILE A 43 3.32 1.29 1.44
C ILE A 43 2.69 2.67 1.51
N GLY A 44 1.90 2.91 2.56
CA GLY A 44 1.25 4.19 2.79
C GLY A 44 2.10 5.07 3.71
N LEU A 45 2.39 6.29 3.24
CA LEU A 45 3.12 7.27 4.02
C LEU A 45 2.13 8.15 4.78
N ALA A 46 2.04 7.97 6.09
CA ALA A 46 1.09 8.67 6.94
C ALA A 46 1.78 9.82 7.68
N GLY A 47 1.21 11.01 7.59
CA GLY A 47 1.69 12.15 8.36
C GLY A 47 1.34 12.06 9.84
N VAL A 48 0.33 11.28 10.18
CA VAL A 48 -0.13 11.08 11.57
C VAL A 48 0.64 9.95 12.25
N SER A 49 0.49 9.86 13.59
CA SER A 49 1.07 8.76 14.36
C SER A 49 0.25 7.48 14.20
N GLU A 50 0.87 6.34 14.54
CA GLU A 50 0.19 5.06 14.56
C GLU A 50 -1.02 5.08 15.52
N GLU A 51 -0.87 5.70 16.67
CA GLU A 51 -1.95 5.84 17.64
C GLU A 51 -3.16 6.57 17.06
N GLN A 52 -2.92 7.68 16.35
CA GLN A 52 -3.99 8.43 15.71
C GLN A 52 -4.69 7.64 14.61
N MET A 53 -3.93 6.87 13.85
CA MET A 53 -4.45 5.99 12.82
C MET A 53 -5.37 4.92 13.40
N LYS A 54 -4.92 4.27 14.47
CA LYS A 54 -5.65 3.17 15.11
C LYS A 54 -6.85 3.62 15.90
N LYS A 55 -6.84 4.83 16.40
CA LYS A 55 -7.94 5.38 17.22
C LYS A 55 -9.31 5.29 16.51
N ARG A 56 -9.33 5.46 15.21
CA ARG A 56 -10.56 5.39 14.40
C ARG A 56 -10.53 4.24 13.40
N ASN A 57 -9.63 3.30 13.57
CA ASN A 57 -9.50 2.11 12.72
C ASN A 57 -9.25 2.44 11.24
N TYR A 58 -8.59 3.56 10.96
CA TYR A 58 -8.25 3.92 9.59
C TYR A 58 -7.32 2.90 8.95
N ASP A 59 -6.35 2.39 9.71
CA ASP A 59 -5.39 1.38 9.25
C ASP A 59 -6.11 0.10 8.79
N GLU A 60 -7.06 -0.40 9.58
CA GLU A 60 -7.82 -1.60 9.24
C GLU A 60 -8.70 -1.38 8.01
N LYS A 61 -9.33 -0.20 7.92
CA LYS A 61 -10.22 0.13 6.80
C LYS A 61 -9.46 0.28 5.49
N ILE A 62 -8.32 0.98 5.51
CA ILE A 62 -7.48 1.12 4.33
C ILE A 62 -6.94 -0.25 3.90
N THR A 63 -6.46 -1.04 4.85
CA THR A 63 -5.94 -2.38 4.58
C THR A 63 -7.01 -3.26 3.93
N HIS A 64 -8.22 -3.25 4.45
CA HIS A 64 -9.32 -4.02 3.88
C HIS A 64 -9.65 -3.59 2.45
N LEU A 65 -9.76 -2.29 2.21
CA LEU A 65 -10.11 -1.78 0.89
C LEU A 65 -9.04 -2.11 -0.15
N LEU A 66 -7.76 -2.04 0.21
CA LEU A 66 -6.66 -2.34 -0.72
C LEU A 66 -6.51 -3.83 -0.95
N ASN A 67 -6.52 -4.62 0.12
CA ASN A 67 -6.31 -6.07 0.01
C ASN A 67 -7.52 -6.80 -0.57
N VAL A 68 -8.70 -6.49 -0.11
CA VAL A 68 -9.93 -7.18 -0.53
C VAL A 68 -10.61 -6.45 -1.68
N GLY A 69 -10.80 -5.14 -1.52
CA GLY A 69 -11.54 -4.34 -2.50
C GLY A 69 -10.83 -4.19 -3.84
N ILE A 70 -9.51 -4.15 -3.84
CA ILE A 70 -8.73 -3.95 -5.07
C ILE A 70 -7.94 -5.20 -5.44
N ALA A 71 -6.96 -5.60 -4.62
CA ALA A 71 -6.04 -6.68 -5.00
C ALA A 71 -6.75 -8.02 -5.18
N ASP A 72 -7.48 -8.48 -4.19
CA ASP A 72 -8.18 -9.76 -4.25
C ASP A 72 -9.23 -9.76 -5.37
N TYR A 73 -9.95 -8.65 -5.53
CA TYR A 73 -10.93 -8.50 -6.60
C TYR A 73 -10.29 -8.65 -7.99
N CYS A 74 -9.03 -8.24 -8.14
CA CYS A 74 -8.27 -8.37 -9.39
C CYS A 74 -7.46 -9.68 -9.47
N GLY A 75 -7.69 -10.61 -8.55
CA GLY A 75 -7.05 -11.92 -8.58
C GLY A 75 -5.69 -11.99 -7.91
N VAL A 76 -5.27 -10.94 -7.20
CA VAL A 76 -4.01 -10.93 -6.45
C VAL A 76 -4.30 -11.29 -5.00
N SER A 77 -4.11 -12.55 -4.64
CA SER A 77 -4.41 -13.05 -3.29
C SER A 77 -3.34 -12.68 -2.26
N ASN A 78 -2.12 -12.40 -2.70
CA ASN A 78 -1.00 -12.09 -1.81
C ASN A 78 -0.73 -10.59 -1.84
N SER A 79 -1.54 -9.85 -1.08
CA SER A 79 -1.47 -8.40 -0.99
C SER A 79 -1.21 -8.00 0.46
N LYS A 80 -0.27 -7.08 0.67
CA LYS A 80 0.11 -6.61 1.99
C LYS A 80 0.13 -5.10 2.03
N VAL A 81 -0.43 -4.53 3.10
CA VAL A 81 -0.42 -3.09 3.34
C VAL A 81 0.47 -2.80 4.55
N GLU A 82 1.41 -1.90 4.37
CA GLU A 82 2.30 -1.41 5.41
C GLU A 82 2.21 0.10 5.50
N PHE A 83 2.35 0.63 6.71
CA PHE A 83 2.30 2.08 6.94
C PHE A 83 3.61 2.56 7.54
N LEU A 84 4.09 3.69 7.05
CA LEU A 84 5.18 4.44 7.67
C LEU A 84 4.56 5.69 8.29
N TYR A 85 4.69 5.84 9.60
CA TYR A 85 4.00 6.87 10.36
C TYR A 85 4.88 8.10 10.60
N GLU A 86 4.23 9.23 10.87
CA GLU A 86 4.88 10.49 11.23
C GLU A 86 5.90 10.94 10.18
N THR A 87 5.54 10.80 8.91
CA THR A 87 6.43 11.10 7.78
C THR A 87 6.67 12.59 7.57
N LEU A 88 5.91 13.45 8.27
CA LEU A 88 6.07 14.91 8.20
C LEU A 88 6.97 15.48 9.31
N GLY A 89 7.52 14.61 10.14
CA GLY A 89 8.42 15.04 11.23
C GLY A 89 9.77 15.50 10.70
N SER A 90 10.40 16.41 11.46
CA SER A 90 11.71 16.97 11.11
C SER A 90 12.87 16.36 11.89
N ASN A 91 12.62 15.35 12.72
CA ASN A 91 13.64 14.70 13.53
C ASN A 91 14.48 13.74 12.65
N SER A 92 15.80 13.98 12.58
CA SER A 92 16.69 13.18 11.74
C SER A 92 16.76 11.71 12.16
N ASN A 93 16.70 11.41 13.45
CA ASN A 93 16.71 10.02 13.94
C ASN A 93 15.44 9.28 13.52
N HIS A 94 14.31 9.94 13.59
CA HIS A 94 13.05 9.37 13.13
C HIS A 94 13.07 9.11 11.62
N TYR A 95 13.67 10.04 10.87
CA TYR A 95 13.79 9.91 9.42
C TYR A 95 14.63 8.70 9.03
N GLU A 96 15.77 8.49 9.72
CA GLU A 96 16.60 7.32 9.51
C GLU A 96 15.85 6.02 9.82
N MET A 97 15.06 6.01 10.88
CA MET A 97 14.22 4.86 11.23
C MET A 97 13.24 4.54 10.12
N LEU A 98 12.59 5.55 9.54
CA LEU A 98 11.65 5.37 8.42
C LEU A 98 12.35 4.79 7.19
N LEU A 99 13.55 5.29 6.87
CA LEU A 99 14.33 4.79 5.75
C LEU A 99 14.73 3.32 5.96
N ASN A 100 15.11 2.96 7.19
CA ASN A 100 15.44 1.58 7.53
C ASN A 100 14.23 0.67 7.43
N GLN A 101 13.07 1.11 7.88
CA GLN A 101 11.82 0.36 7.74
C GLN A 101 11.50 0.12 6.26
N ALA A 102 11.60 1.15 5.45
CA ALA A 102 11.35 1.04 4.00
C ALA A 102 12.33 0.06 3.35
N HIS A 103 13.60 0.11 3.74
CA HIS A 103 14.62 -0.81 3.22
C HIS A 103 14.29 -2.27 3.56
N LEU A 104 13.90 -2.54 4.81
CA LEU A 104 13.51 -3.89 5.23
C LEU A 104 12.27 -4.39 4.50
N LEU A 105 11.28 -3.53 4.29
CA LEU A 105 10.09 -3.89 3.53
C LEU A 105 10.46 -4.27 2.10
N GLY A 106 11.36 -3.53 1.47
CA GLY A 106 11.84 -3.81 0.13
C GLY A 106 12.61 -5.12 0.04
N LEU A 107 13.49 -5.39 1.00
CA LEU A 107 14.24 -6.65 1.06
C LEU A 107 13.30 -7.85 1.21
N ASN A 108 12.35 -7.78 2.12
CA ASN A 108 11.39 -8.85 2.36
C ASN A 108 10.51 -9.10 1.13
N TYR A 109 10.11 -8.04 0.46
CA TYR A 109 9.34 -8.14 -0.78
C TYR A 109 10.14 -8.83 -1.88
N ALA A 110 11.42 -8.46 -2.06
CA ALA A 110 12.30 -9.05 -3.06
C ALA A 110 12.50 -10.55 -2.81
N LYS A 111 12.65 -10.96 -1.55
CA LYS A 111 12.78 -12.37 -1.18
C LYS A 111 11.54 -13.17 -1.56
N LYS A 112 10.35 -12.63 -1.37
CA LYS A 112 9.09 -13.28 -1.73
C LYS A 112 8.95 -13.45 -3.25
N GLN A 113 9.46 -12.49 -4.03
CA GLN A 113 9.44 -12.59 -5.49
C GLN A 113 10.35 -13.70 -6.02
N GLN A 114 11.36 -14.10 -5.26
CA GLN A 114 12.31 -15.14 -5.66
C GLN A 114 11.85 -16.54 -5.26
N SER A 115 10.87 -16.64 -4.40
CA SER A 115 10.29 -17.93 -4.00
C SER A 115 9.05 -18.25 -4.86
#